data_f55c75d340d2977912647fdb789be1c9
#
_entry.id   f55c75d340d2977912647fdb789be1c9
#
_cell.length_a   1.000
_cell.length_b   1.000
_cell.length_c   1.000
_cell.angle_alpha   90.00
_cell.angle_beta   90.00
_cell.angle_gamma   90.00
#
_symmetry.space_group_name_H-M   'P 1'
#
loop_
_entity.id
_entity.type
_entity.pdbx_description
1 polymer ?
#
loop_
_entity_poly.entity_id
_entity_poly.type
_entity_poly.pdbx_seq_one_letter_code
_entity_poly.pdbx_strand_id
1 'polypeptide(L)'
;MQAKFGNIEVLRASCNIETVQDGRGAIFTWVPSEPIVEFNLIYFQPNKVRGNHFHPEFVEYFLIVDGSVLVVTEDPETGKEINMHAGRGCCFRIPPNTPHAVHAIVQSLCVAMLTKQWDDCGPPIIRKDVMDFPEDNFRK
;
A
#
# COMPACT_ATOMS: atom_id res chain seq x y z
N MET A 1 4.26 18.64 -3.17
CA MET A 1 3.67 18.24 -1.90
C MET A 1 2.95 16.90 -2.06
N GLN A 2 3.17 15.99 -1.14
CA GLN A 2 2.48 14.70 -1.15
C GLN A 2 1.09 14.85 -0.54
N ALA A 3 0.09 14.22 -1.16
CA ALA A 3 -1.22 14.11 -0.56
C ALA A 3 -1.20 13.03 0.53
N LYS A 4 -2.09 13.15 1.49
CA LYS A 4 -2.19 12.19 2.61
C LYS A 4 -3.65 11.85 2.86
N PHE A 5 -3.89 10.61 3.33
CA PHE A 5 -5.12 10.26 4.02
C PHE A 5 -4.73 9.48 5.27
N GLY A 6 -5.17 9.96 6.44
CA GLY A 6 -4.59 9.51 7.69
C GLY A 6 -3.09 9.77 7.68
N ASN A 7 -2.30 8.77 8.05
CA ASN A 7 -0.84 8.85 8.01
C ASN A 7 -0.25 8.29 6.71
N ILE A 8 -1.08 7.79 5.81
CA ILE A 8 -0.62 7.23 4.53
C ILE A 8 -0.38 8.36 3.55
N GLU A 9 0.77 8.37 2.90
CA GLU A 9 1.12 9.36 1.89
C GLU A 9 0.87 8.80 0.50
N VAL A 10 0.27 9.61 -0.36
CA VAL A 10 0.10 9.27 -1.78
C VAL A 10 1.28 9.84 -2.53
N LEU A 11 2.08 8.98 -3.13
CA LEU A 11 3.26 9.39 -3.88
C LEU A 11 2.89 9.65 -5.33
N ARG A 12 3.43 10.72 -5.87
CA ARG A 12 3.29 11.02 -7.30
C ARG A 12 4.56 10.62 -8.02
N ALA A 13 4.41 10.13 -9.24
CA ALA A 13 5.55 9.93 -10.13
C ALA A 13 6.21 11.29 -10.38
N SER A 14 7.53 11.28 -10.49
CA SER A 14 8.32 12.50 -10.72
C SER A 14 8.08 13.04 -12.12
N CYS A 15 7.77 14.32 -12.25
CA CYS A 15 7.42 14.93 -13.51
C CYS A 15 8.58 15.15 -14.49
N ASN A 16 9.79 14.92 -14.05
CA ASN A 16 10.97 15.22 -14.89
C ASN A 16 11.54 13.99 -15.57
N ILE A 17 11.34 12.82 -15.01
CA ILE A 17 11.98 11.59 -15.49
C ILE A 17 10.99 10.46 -15.67
N GLU A 18 9.78 10.67 -15.25
CA GLU A 18 8.83 9.60 -15.02
C GLU A 18 7.89 9.33 -16.13
N THR A 19 7.51 10.37 -16.83
CA THR A 19 6.43 10.20 -17.78
C THR A 19 6.98 10.31 -19.18
N VAL A 20 7.56 9.22 -19.61
CA VAL A 20 7.94 9.07 -21.01
C VAL A 20 6.76 8.40 -21.72
N GLN A 21 6.05 9.16 -22.54
CA GLN A 21 4.95 8.64 -23.34
C GLN A 21 5.27 8.82 -24.80
N ASP A 22 5.22 7.73 -25.54
CA ASP A 22 5.44 7.72 -26.99
C ASP A 22 4.68 6.55 -27.60
N GLY A 23 4.94 6.24 -28.86
CA GLY A 23 4.27 5.13 -29.56
C GLY A 23 4.57 3.76 -28.97
N ARG A 24 5.53 3.65 -28.06
CA ARG A 24 5.89 2.39 -27.40
C ARG A 24 5.21 2.20 -26.06
N GLY A 25 4.64 3.26 -25.46
CA GLY A 25 4.00 3.22 -24.15
C GLY A 25 4.46 4.35 -23.26
N ALA A 26 4.62 4.07 -21.95
CA ALA A 26 4.96 5.07 -20.95
C ALA A 26 5.87 4.48 -19.88
N ILE A 27 6.68 5.35 -19.27
CA ILE A 27 7.48 5.03 -18.08
C ILE A 27 7.07 5.98 -16.97
N PHE A 28 6.71 5.42 -15.82
CA PHE A 28 6.42 6.19 -14.62
C PHE A 28 7.46 5.86 -13.58
N THR A 29 8.04 6.88 -12.97
CA THR A 29 9.15 6.73 -12.03
C THR A 29 8.81 7.32 -10.68
N TRP A 30 9.02 6.54 -9.62
CA TRP A 30 8.95 7.02 -8.24
C TRP A 30 10.31 6.86 -7.61
N VAL A 31 10.71 7.84 -6.80
CA VAL A 31 11.96 7.79 -6.05
C VAL A 31 11.61 7.78 -4.57
N PRO A 32 11.72 6.63 -3.90
CA PRO A 32 11.41 6.55 -2.47
C PRO A 32 12.45 7.31 -1.64
N SER A 33 12.01 7.84 -0.50
CA SER A 33 12.89 8.59 0.40
C SER A 33 13.86 7.70 1.16
N GLU A 34 13.47 6.42 1.36
CA GLU A 34 14.28 5.45 2.09
C GLU A 34 14.72 4.32 1.15
N PRO A 35 15.87 3.71 1.43
CA PRO A 35 16.30 2.53 0.65
C PRO A 35 15.32 1.37 0.82
N ILE A 36 15.04 0.69 -0.27
CA ILE A 36 14.20 -0.51 -0.29
C ILE A 36 15.10 -1.74 -0.25
N VAL A 37 14.82 -2.68 0.65
CA VAL A 37 15.63 -3.89 0.82
C VAL A 37 14.87 -5.18 0.52
N GLU A 38 13.55 -5.09 0.36
CA GLU A 38 12.71 -6.24 0.03
C GLU A 38 11.53 -5.75 -0.79
N PHE A 39 11.13 -6.53 -1.79
CA PHE A 39 9.86 -6.27 -2.47
C PHE A 39 9.11 -7.56 -2.70
N ASN A 40 7.79 -7.50 -2.62
CA ASN A 40 6.90 -8.64 -2.73
C ASN A 40 5.86 -8.38 -3.81
N LEU A 41 5.65 -9.36 -4.67
CA LEU A 41 4.58 -9.31 -5.66
C LEU A 41 3.33 -9.93 -5.03
N ILE A 42 2.25 -9.18 -5.03
CA ILE A 42 1.03 -9.57 -4.34
C ILE A 42 -0.12 -9.70 -5.34
N TYR A 43 -0.67 -10.90 -5.41
CA TYR A 43 -1.89 -11.17 -6.18
C TYR A 43 -3.08 -11.14 -5.24
N PHE A 44 -4.10 -10.38 -5.61
CA PHE A 44 -5.37 -10.37 -4.89
C PHE A 44 -6.43 -11.03 -5.74
N GLN A 45 -7.12 -12.01 -5.19
CA GLN A 45 -8.35 -12.48 -5.78
C GLN A 45 -9.46 -11.44 -5.58
N PRO A 46 -10.49 -11.42 -6.42
CA PRO A 46 -11.57 -10.43 -6.28
C PRO A 46 -12.22 -10.51 -4.90
N ASN A 47 -12.51 -9.34 -4.35
CA ASN A 47 -13.20 -9.16 -3.07
C ASN A 47 -12.46 -9.76 -1.86
N LYS A 48 -11.13 -9.86 -1.93
CA LYS A 48 -10.32 -10.33 -0.80
C LYS A 48 -9.61 -9.18 -0.14
N VAL A 49 -9.32 -9.34 1.14
CA VAL A 49 -8.70 -8.34 1.98
C VAL A 49 -7.38 -8.88 2.55
N ARG A 50 -6.34 -8.05 2.49
CA ARG A 50 -5.09 -8.29 3.22
C ARG A 50 -4.83 -7.12 4.13
N GLY A 51 -4.07 -7.38 5.21
CA GLY A 51 -3.71 -6.34 6.16
C GLY A 51 -4.52 -6.45 7.44
N ASN A 52 -5.17 -5.38 7.86
CA ASN A 52 -5.71 -5.23 9.20
C ASN A 52 -4.59 -5.39 10.23
N HIS A 53 -3.51 -4.68 9.96
CA HIS A 53 -2.32 -4.71 10.81
C HIS A 53 -1.53 -3.41 10.63
N PHE A 54 -0.49 -3.25 11.40
CA PHE A 54 0.54 -2.25 11.15
C PHE A 54 1.92 -2.89 11.28
N HIS A 55 2.91 -2.21 10.72
CA HIS A 55 4.29 -2.65 10.76
C HIS A 55 5.06 -1.77 11.75
N PRO A 56 5.59 -2.32 12.86
CA PRO A 56 6.30 -1.47 13.82
C PRO A 56 7.68 -1.02 13.37
N GLU A 57 8.30 -1.75 12.44
CA GLU A 57 9.73 -1.58 12.21
C GLU A 57 10.13 -1.15 10.81
N PHE A 58 9.18 -0.96 9.88
CA PHE A 58 9.55 -0.51 8.55
C PHE A 58 8.50 0.37 7.91
N VAL A 59 8.93 1.10 6.88
CA VAL A 59 8.06 1.80 5.95
C VAL A 59 7.71 0.84 4.82
N GLU A 60 6.45 0.78 4.45
CA GLU A 60 5.99 0.02 3.30
C GLU A 60 5.61 0.97 2.18
N TYR A 61 6.20 0.77 1.00
CA TYR A 61 5.74 1.41 -0.23
C TYR A 61 4.87 0.41 -0.95
N PHE A 62 3.67 0.82 -1.34
CA PHE A 62 2.68 -0.07 -1.92
C PHE A 62 2.22 0.48 -3.27
N LEU A 63 2.56 -0.25 -4.33
CA LEU A 63 2.25 0.15 -5.71
C LEU A 63 1.15 -0.74 -6.27
N ILE A 64 0.09 -0.10 -6.81
CA ILE A 64 -0.95 -0.82 -7.54
C ILE A 64 -0.49 -0.91 -8.99
N VAL A 65 -0.18 -2.13 -9.43
CA VAL A 65 0.27 -2.39 -10.80
C VAL A 65 -0.92 -2.51 -11.74
N ASP A 66 -1.96 -3.21 -11.29
CA ASP A 66 -3.18 -3.40 -12.06
C ASP A 66 -4.33 -3.72 -11.12
N GLY A 67 -5.54 -3.34 -11.50
CA GLY A 67 -6.73 -3.63 -10.74
C GLY A 67 -7.35 -2.41 -10.08
N SER A 68 -8.12 -2.66 -9.03
CA SER A 68 -8.88 -1.63 -8.32
C SER A 68 -9.04 -2.07 -6.87
N VAL A 69 -8.58 -1.24 -5.95
CA VAL A 69 -8.58 -1.56 -4.52
C VAL A 69 -9.10 -0.40 -3.70
N LEU A 70 -9.57 -0.72 -2.49
CA LEU A 70 -9.76 0.27 -1.42
C LEU A 70 -8.61 0.12 -0.46
N VAL A 71 -7.88 1.19 -0.23
CA VAL A 71 -6.88 1.26 0.84
C VAL A 71 -7.55 1.89 2.04
N VAL A 72 -7.52 1.20 3.16
CA VAL A 72 -8.25 1.59 4.37
C VAL A 72 -7.25 1.81 5.49
N THR A 73 -7.44 2.88 6.22
CA THR A 73 -6.69 3.19 7.42
C THR A 73 -7.61 3.86 8.44
N GLU A 74 -7.07 4.38 9.51
CA GLU A 74 -7.86 5.12 10.48
C GLU A 74 -7.31 6.53 10.63
N ASP A 75 -8.21 7.45 10.94
CA ASP A 75 -7.81 8.81 11.30
C ASP A 75 -7.02 8.75 12.61
N PRO A 76 -5.79 9.28 12.65
CA PRO A 76 -4.95 9.18 13.85
C PRO A 76 -5.51 9.94 15.04
N GLU A 77 -6.39 10.93 14.83
CA GLU A 77 -6.98 11.72 15.91
C GLU A 77 -8.26 11.11 16.44
N THR A 78 -9.11 10.59 15.56
CA THR A 78 -10.45 10.12 15.94
C THR A 78 -10.57 8.61 15.98
N GLY A 79 -9.65 7.87 15.33
CA GLY A 79 -9.73 6.43 15.21
C GLY A 79 -10.78 5.95 14.21
N LYS A 80 -11.45 6.87 13.51
CA LYS A 80 -12.46 6.49 12.54
C LYS A 80 -11.84 5.95 11.27
N GLU A 81 -12.52 4.99 10.66
CA GLU A 81 -12.10 4.44 9.38
C GLU A 81 -12.13 5.52 8.31
N ILE A 82 -11.06 5.59 7.53
CA ILE A 82 -11.01 6.38 6.32
C ILE A 82 -10.46 5.51 5.21
N ASN A 83 -10.91 5.76 3.98
CA ASN A 83 -10.50 4.93 2.86
C ASN A 83 -10.29 5.75 1.61
N MET A 84 -9.56 5.16 0.68
CA MET A 84 -9.30 5.76 -0.61
C MET A 84 -9.32 4.67 -1.67
N HIS A 85 -10.08 4.92 -2.72
CA HIS A 85 -10.08 4.06 -3.89
C HIS A 85 -8.81 4.31 -4.71
N ALA A 86 -8.13 3.25 -5.10
CA ALA A 86 -6.89 3.34 -5.85
C ALA A 86 -6.85 2.32 -6.97
N GLY A 87 -6.25 2.69 -8.07
CA GLY A 87 -6.10 1.83 -9.21
C GLY A 87 -4.68 1.82 -9.73
N ARG A 88 -4.52 1.33 -10.93
CA ARG A 88 -3.25 1.17 -11.61
C ARG A 88 -2.42 2.46 -11.55
N GLY A 89 -1.18 2.33 -11.11
CA GLY A 89 -0.25 3.46 -11.04
C GLY A 89 -0.29 4.26 -9.76
N CYS A 90 -1.18 3.96 -8.82
CA CYS A 90 -1.16 4.59 -7.51
C CYS A 90 -0.08 3.97 -6.64
N CYS A 91 0.69 4.81 -5.98
CA CYS A 91 1.73 4.38 -5.06
C CYS A 91 1.57 5.08 -3.71
N PHE A 92 1.68 4.32 -2.64
CA PHE A 92 1.51 4.82 -1.29
C PHE A 92 2.77 4.60 -0.47
N ARG A 93 3.05 5.53 0.45
CA ARG A 93 4.03 5.33 1.51
C ARG A 93 3.28 5.16 2.81
N ILE A 94 3.44 4.00 3.44
CA ILE A 94 2.77 3.65 4.69
C ILE A 94 3.84 3.67 5.79
N PRO A 95 3.83 4.71 6.67
CA PRO A 95 4.82 4.81 7.73
C PRO A 95 4.69 3.68 8.75
N PRO A 96 5.71 3.45 9.58
CA PRO A 96 5.58 2.50 10.68
C PRO A 96 4.41 2.86 11.60
N ASN A 97 3.83 1.84 12.23
CA ASN A 97 2.75 2.00 13.21
C ASN A 97 1.47 2.62 12.64
N THR A 98 1.24 2.47 11.34
CA THR A 98 0.04 2.96 10.65
C THR A 98 -0.86 1.78 10.29
N PRO A 99 -1.96 1.56 11.03
CA PRO A 99 -2.86 0.45 10.73
C PRO A 99 -3.49 0.62 9.35
N HIS A 100 -3.55 -0.47 8.60
CA HIS A 100 -4.09 -0.42 7.24
C HIS A 100 -4.61 -1.77 6.80
N ALA A 101 -5.45 -1.73 5.78
CA ALA A 101 -5.94 -2.89 5.05
C ALA A 101 -6.10 -2.52 3.58
N VAL A 102 -6.06 -3.52 2.74
CA VAL A 102 -6.30 -3.36 1.30
C VAL A 102 -7.37 -4.35 0.89
N HIS A 103 -8.45 -3.83 0.35
CA HIS A 103 -9.57 -4.63 -0.14
C HIS A 103 -9.58 -4.57 -1.66
N ALA A 104 -9.30 -5.68 -2.31
CA ALA A 104 -9.33 -5.76 -3.76
C ALA A 104 -10.78 -5.87 -4.25
N ILE A 105 -11.23 -4.89 -5.02
CA ILE A 105 -12.57 -4.87 -5.58
C ILE A 105 -12.66 -5.86 -6.73
N VAL A 106 -11.61 -5.91 -7.55
CA VAL A 106 -11.44 -6.87 -8.63
C VAL A 106 -10.11 -7.57 -8.43
N GLN A 107 -9.81 -8.57 -9.24
CA GLN A 107 -8.48 -9.18 -9.23
C GLN A 107 -7.44 -8.09 -9.43
N SER A 108 -6.44 -8.05 -8.56
CA SER A 108 -5.47 -6.96 -8.55
C SER A 108 -4.07 -7.49 -8.34
N LEU A 109 -3.12 -6.72 -8.87
CA LEU A 109 -1.70 -7.03 -8.77
C LEU A 109 -1.00 -5.82 -8.17
N CYS A 110 -0.26 -6.06 -7.09
CA CYS A 110 0.44 -5.00 -6.36
C CYS A 110 1.87 -5.41 -6.06
N VAL A 111 2.70 -4.41 -5.77
CA VAL A 111 4.06 -4.62 -5.28
C VAL A 111 4.20 -3.89 -3.96
N ALA A 112 4.61 -4.61 -2.92
CA ALA A 112 4.97 -4.02 -1.63
C ALA A 112 6.49 -3.97 -1.52
N MET A 113 7.01 -2.82 -1.12
CA MET A 113 8.45 -2.58 -1.00
C MET A 113 8.76 -2.15 0.43
N LEU A 114 9.69 -2.83 1.06
CA LEU A 114 9.95 -2.69 2.50
C LEU A 114 11.34 -2.11 2.74
N THR A 115 11.45 -1.25 3.76
CA THR A 115 12.71 -0.63 4.15
C THR A 115 13.52 -1.47 5.14
N LYS A 116 12.94 -2.56 5.62
CA LYS A 116 13.61 -3.57 6.46
C LYS A 116 13.08 -4.92 6.06
N GLN A 117 13.94 -5.94 6.04
CA GLN A 117 13.51 -7.28 5.67
C GLN A 117 12.52 -7.82 6.69
N TRP A 118 11.47 -8.45 6.19
CA TRP A 118 10.42 -9.05 7.01
C TRP A 118 11.00 -9.98 8.07
N ASP A 119 11.94 -10.82 7.66
CA ASP A 119 12.53 -11.83 8.55
C ASP A 119 13.47 -11.23 9.60
N ASP A 120 13.86 -9.96 9.44
CA ASP A 120 14.70 -9.27 10.43
C ASP A 120 13.88 -8.51 11.47
N CYS A 121 12.56 -8.55 11.38
CA CYS A 121 11.67 -7.86 12.31
C CYS A 121 11.25 -8.78 13.45
N GLY A 122 11.02 -8.18 14.59
CA GLY A 122 10.54 -8.94 15.75
C GLY A 122 9.46 -8.21 16.53
N PRO A 123 8.19 -8.20 16.08
CA PRO A 123 7.57 -8.86 14.91
C PRO A 123 7.44 -7.94 13.70
N PRO A 124 7.21 -8.50 12.50
CA PRO A 124 6.99 -7.67 11.30
C PRO A 124 5.61 -7.03 11.23
N ILE A 125 4.61 -7.62 11.88
CA ILE A 125 3.24 -7.08 11.92
C ILE A 125 2.65 -7.19 13.31
N ILE A 126 1.74 -6.27 13.61
CA ILE A 126 0.87 -6.35 14.78
C ILE A 126 -0.55 -6.17 14.27
N ARG A 127 -1.43 -7.09 14.66
CA ARG A 127 -2.81 -7.08 14.20
C ARG A 127 -3.56 -5.88 14.77
N LYS A 128 -4.25 -5.17 13.90
CA LYS A 128 -5.19 -4.14 14.27
C LYS A 128 -6.22 -3.99 13.16
N ASP A 129 -7.46 -4.38 13.41
CA ASP A 129 -8.51 -4.31 12.40
C ASP A 129 -8.93 -2.86 12.17
N VAL A 130 -8.91 -2.45 10.91
CA VAL A 130 -9.41 -1.14 10.46
C VAL A 130 -10.65 -1.29 9.58
N MET A 131 -10.98 -2.50 9.20
CA MET A 131 -12.21 -2.82 8.48
C MET A 131 -12.61 -4.26 8.76
N ASP A 132 -13.88 -4.59 8.51
CA ASP A 132 -14.35 -5.96 8.62
C ASP A 132 -13.85 -6.79 7.45
N PHE A 133 -13.55 -8.07 7.74
CA PHE A 133 -13.25 -9.04 6.71
C PHE A 133 -14.52 -9.69 6.22
N PRO A 134 -14.65 -9.94 4.90
CA PRO A 134 -15.61 -10.93 4.43
C PRO A 134 -15.29 -12.30 5.04
N GLU A 135 -16.32 -13.11 5.31
CA GLU A 135 -16.18 -14.38 6.02
C GLU A 135 -15.17 -15.34 5.39
N ASP A 136 -15.05 -15.31 4.07
CA ASP A 136 -14.19 -16.23 3.33
C ASP A 136 -12.74 -15.77 3.21
N ASN A 137 -12.35 -14.68 3.88
CA ASN A 137 -10.99 -14.19 3.86
C ASN A 137 -10.21 -14.69 5.08
N PHE A 138 -8.94 -14.98 4.85
CA PHE A 138 -8.01 -15.34 5.91
C PHE A 138 -7.35 -14.09 6.47
N ARG A 139 -7.21 -14.05 7.77
CA ARG A 139 -6.56 -12.95 8.47
C ARG A 139 -5.07 -13.22 8.57
N LYS A 140 -4.32 -12.60 7.70
CA LYS A 140 -2.86 -12.66 7.71
C LYS A 140 -2.27 -11.27 7.58
#